data_36faf78ce90217830d6257adab41864b
#
_entry.id   36faf78ce90217830d6257adab41864b
#
_cell.length_a   1.000
_cell.length_b   1.000
_cell.length_c   1.000
_cell.angle_alpha   90.00
_cell.angle_beta   90.00
_cell.angle_gamma   90.00
#
_symmetry.space_group_name_H-M   'P 1'
#
loop_
_entity.id
_entity.type
_entity.pdbx_description
1 polymer ?
#
loop_
_entity_poly.entity_id
_entity_poly.type
_entity_poly.pdbx_seq_one_letter_code
_entity_poly.pdbx_strand_id
1 'polypeptide(L)'
;MKTTNKWVIKPDISEEVYTDREHHLNYFYQAALRAATRRTTSTVLFGQRRMGKTEIFKRVVNRLFFEQDPKDPKAVVPVYYSFPDGPLDTNTFAKQYLENFIRYYIGFYTSQPNLIADKIEGDELLEVMESSRSLFPFTRMFDRIIRWHDAIVRRKEPLCHALALEIPRKVSDVDDTTIAMFIDEFQNTRLPQYNFEIVGFMQNAVESPTCPHFVTGSAMSILSKELIGRGSLYGRFMAETIKPMTHFWGACLARKSADFYNATISEEMAAVLSHKCGGNPFYINAVIKQSQLLQKPLLDEATINDVLAVDLSSGFIWGELNDQVNRWITRINDQNITKWVLYLSALDENTNQERRGELKLENIQKTIEHHEGKVVSIKEIFDVLVKLSRGDLVEYLEMGRWFRRVDDPILLEFLKVWGQFDVKGKSIDTIQYDLRKKYQTLSRQIHNYKGYLAEIHMSQILWNGQRKKLPKEWFHHEEDILLPDFIFIYNRRRLSSGKGKEIDVLAASGGEVWVCQSKWVVGSKIGIDVFKQLQDQADAVNTEMEPIKLRMWLFAHDGLTQSAETYAREHQILWSTRSEMDQLLDHLGLRQLPDI
;
A
#
# COMPACT_ATOMS: atom_id res chain seq x y z
N MET A 1 -18.83 39.63 1.76
CA MET A 1 -17.48 39.05 1.80
C MET A 1 -17.44 37.92 0.79
N LYS A 2 -16.73 38.05 -0.34
CA LYS A 2 -16.48 36.94 -1.26
C LYS A 2 -15.56 35.96 -0.51
N THR A 3 -16.04 34.76 -0.26
CA THR A 3 -15.20 33.66 0.24
C THR A 3 -14.07 33.47 -0.75
N THR A 4 -12.86 33.89 -0.39
CA THR A 4 -11.67 33.60 -1.18
C THR A 4 -11.53 32.08 -1.27
N ASN A 5 -11.65 31.51 -2.47
CA ASN A 5 -11.42 30.09 -2.69
C ASN A 5 -10.02 29.72 -2.18
N LYS A 6 -9.97 28.81 -1.23
CA LYS A 6 -8.72 28.31 -0.65
C LYS A 6 -7.95 27.40 -1.63
N TRP A 7 -8.62 26.95 -2.69
CA TRP A 7 -8.10 25.95 -3.63
C TRP A 7 -8.36 26.37 -5.07
N VAL A 8 -7.40 26.17 -5.95
CA VAL A 8 -7.62 26.16 -7.42
C VAL A 8 -8.07 24.77 -7.87
N ILE A 9 -7.57 23.71 -7.20
CA ILE A 9 -8.06 22.35 -7.32
C ILE A 9 -8.30 21.83 -5.91
N LYS A 10 -9.53 21.45 -5.63
CA LYS A 10 -9.88 20.90 -4.32
C LYS A 10 -9.20 19.54 -4.15
N PRO A 11 -8.38 19.32 -3.09
CA PRO A 11 -7.91 18.02 -2.70
C PRO A 11 -9.07 17.08 -2.37
N ASP A 12 -8.95 15.80 -2.68
CA ASP A 12 -9.98 14.81 -2.37
C ASP A 12 -9.91 14.36 -0.90
N ILE A 13 -8.73 14.50 -0.29
CA ILE A 13 -8.45 14.10 1.09
C ILE A 13 -8.34 15.35 1.97
N SER A 14 -9.11 15.35 3.10
CA SER A 14 -9.05 16.41 4.11
C SER A 14 -7.65 16.53 4.71
N GLU A 15 -7.25 17.76 5.11
CA GLU A 15 -5.98 18.02 5.80
C GLU A 15 -5.84 17.24 7.10
N GLU A 16 -6.95 17.00 7.80
CA GLU A 16 -6.97 16.24 9.06
C GLU A 16 -6.54 14.81 8.89
N VAL A 17 -6.84 14.20 7.73
CA VAL A 17 -6.52 12.81 7.42
C VAL A 17 -5.21 12.71 6.62
N TYR A 18 -4.85 13.74 5.86
CA TYR A 18 -3.64 13.70 5.04
C TYR A 18 -2.42 13.40 5.91
N THR A 19 -1.65 12.38 5.51
CA THR A 19 -0.56 11.84 6.33
C THR A 19 0.62 11.49 5.46
N ASP A 20 1.84 11.84 5.93
CA ASP A 20 3.09 11.59 5.21
C ASP A 20 3.14 12.33 3.84
N ARG A 21 4.11 11.99 2.99
CA ARG A 21 4.28 12.53 1.62
C ARG A 21 4.95 13.90 1.53
N GLU A 22 5.37 14.50 2.62
CA GLU A 22 6.04 15.81 2.65
C GLU A 22 7.30 15.84 1.77
N HIS A 23 8.03 14.71 1.71
CA HIS A 23 9.19 14.59 0.84
C HIS A 23 8.80 14.80 -0.64
N HIS A 24 7.75 14.12 -1.13
CA HIS A 24 7.30 14.24 -2.51
C HIS A 24 6.69 15.61 -2.80
N LEU A 25 5.91 16.17 -1.86
CA LEU A 25 5.37 17.53 -1.97
C LEU A 25 6.50 18.54 -2.17
N ASN A 26 7.51 18.50 -1.30
CA ASN A 26 8.65 19.40 -1.38
C ASN A 26 9.50 19.15 -2.63
N TYR A 27 9.70 17.89 -3.01
CA TYR A 27 10.44 17.54 -4.23
C TYR A 27 9.83 18.19 -5.47
N PHE A 28 8.52 17.99 -5.74
CA PHE A 28 7.85 18.53 -6.92
C PHE A 28 7.68 20.03 -6.86
N TYR A 29 7.43 20.61 -5.69
CA TYR A 29 7.38 22.04 -5.48
C TYR A 29 8.71 22.71 -5.84
N GLN A 30 9.82 22.20 -5.30
CA GLN A 30 11.15 22.71 -5.58
C GLN A 30 11.59 22.42 -7.02
N ALA A 31 11.22 21.29 -7.59
CA ALA A 31 11.49 20.98 -8.99
C ALA A 31 10.79 21.98 -9.93
N ALA A 32 9.52 22.34 -9.65
CA ALA A 32 8.81 23.35 -10.40
C ALA A 32 9.48 24.73 -10.29
N LEU A 33 9.83 25.19 -9.09
CA LEU A 33 10.49 26.49 -8.90
C LEU A 33 11.86 26.56 -9.58
N ARG A 34 12.61 25.45 -9.62
CA ARG A 34 13.91 25.38 -10.32
C ARG A 34 13.79 25.54 -11.83
N ALA A 35 12.61 25.37 -12.42
CA ALA A 35 12.37 25.62 -13.84
C ALA A 35 12.67 27.08 -14.23
N ALA A 36 12.39 28.04 -13.34
CA ALA A 36 12.73 29.47 -13.56
C ALA A 36 14.23 29.72 -13.77
N THR A 37 15.08 28.81 -13.30
CA THR A 37 16.55 28.86 -13.53
C THR A 37 17.03 27.83 -14.53
N ARG A 38 16.12 27.17 -15.25
CA ARG A 38 16.39 26.11 -16.25
C ARG A 38 17.17 24.92 -15.67
N ARG A 39 16.97 24.61 -14.37
CA ARG A 39 17.68 23.55 -13.62
C ARG A 39 16.76 22.39 -13.23
N THR A 40 15.73 22.15 -14.02
CA THR A 40 14.81 21.05 -13.80
C THR A 40 14.61 20.23 -15.06
N THR A 41 14.16 19.01 -14.88
CA THR A 41 13.84 18.09 -15.97
C THR A 41 12.43 17.56 -15.74
N SER A 42 11.72 17.24 -16.80
CA SER A 42 10.43 16.55 -16.71
C SER A 42 10.57 15.27 -15.88
N THR A 43 9.60 15.02 -15.00
CA THR A 43 9.68 13.92 -14.03
C THR A 43 8.39 13.13 -13.99
N VAL A 44 8.49 11.81 -13.94
CA VAL A 44 7.36 10.92 -13.75
C VAL A 44 7.30 10.40 -12.32
N LEU A 45 6.13 10.50 -11.67
CA LEU A 45 5.86 9.93 -10.35
C LEU A 45 5.25 8.54 -10.51
N PHE A 46 6.06 7.53 -10.30
CA PHE A 46 5.66 6.14 -10.29
C PHE A 46 5.09 5.70 -8.93
N GLY A 47 4.21 4.74 -8.95
CA GLY A 47 3.71 4.06 -7.75
C GLY A 47 2.41 3.33 -8.01
N GLN A 48 2.12 2.35 -7.18
CA GLN A 48 0.89 1.59 -7.23
C GLN A 48 -0.34 2.51 -7.18
N ARG A 49 -1.47 1.97 -7.57
CA ARG A 49 -2.75 2.68 -7.52
C ARG A 49 -3.07 3.11 -6.08
N ARG A 50 -3.72 4.26 -5.93
CA ARG A 50 -4.22 4.80 -4.64
C ARG A 50 -3.14 5.12 -3.59
N MET A 51 -1.90 5.33 -4.02
CA MET A 51 -0.82 5.78 -3.14
C MET A 51 -0.81 7.29 -2.86
N GLY A 52 -1.77 8.04 -3.40
CA GLY A 52 -1.88 9.49 -3.20
C GLY A 52 -1.15 10.35 -4.24
N LYS A 53 -0.80 9.82 -5.42
CA LYS A 53 -0.10 10.57 -6.48
C LYS A 53 -0.86 11.82 -6.92
N THR A 54 -2.15 11.69 -7.23
CA THR A 54 -3.06 12.78 -7.58
C THR A 54 -3.12 13.85 -6.49
N GLU A 55 -3.19 13.43 -5.22
CA GLU A 55 -3.22 14.34 -4.07
C GLU A 55 -1.94 15.17 -3.96
N ILE A 56 -0.77 14.57 -4.20
CA ILE A 56 0.51 15.27 -4.22
C ILE A 56 0.47 16.37 -5.30
N PHE A 57 0.07 16.06 -6.52
CA PHE A 57 0.03 17.04 -7.61
C PHE A 57 -0.97 18.17 -7.36
N LYS A 58 -2.19 17.84 -6.89
CA LYS A 58 -3.19 18.85 -6.53
C LYS A 58 -2.66 19.82 -5.45
N ARG A 59 -2.01 19.30 -4.41
CA ARG A 59 -1.44 20.11 -3.33
C ARG A 59 -0.25 20.96 -3.79
N VAL A 60 0.63 20.41 -4.61
CA VAL A 60 1.76 21.16 -5.18
C VAL A 60 1.27 22.30 -6.08
N VAL A 61 0.28 22.05 -6.93
CA VAL A 61 -0.33 23.09 -7.79
C VAL A 61 -0.97 24.19 -6.97
N ASN A 62 -1.76 23.84 -5.94
CA ASN A 62 -2.33 24.84 -5.02
C ASN A 62 -1.23 25.67 -4.34
N ARG A 63 -0.20 25.00 -3.85
CA ARG A 63 0.92 25.65 -3.19
C ARG A 63 1.66 26.62 -4.12
N LEU A 64 1.96 26.19 -5.35
CA LEU A 64 2.57 27.06 -6.37
C LEU A 64 1.68 28.24 -6.75
N PHE A 65 0.37 28.04 -6.77
CA PHE A 65 -0.57 29.11 -7.12
C PHE A 65 -0.66 30.20 -6.03
N PHE A 66 -0.69 29.81 -4.76
CA PHE A 66 -0.96 30.75 -3.67
C PHE A 66 0.28 31.28 -2.95
N GLU A 67 1.43 30.60 -3.02
CA GLU A 67 2.65 31.00 -2.31
C GLU A 67 3.60 31.88 -3.14
N GLN A 68 3.32 32.10 -4.43
CA GLN A 68 4.12 32.96 -5.30
C GLN A 68 3.46 34.33 -5.51
N ASP A 69 4.29 35.35 -5.78
CA ASP A 69 3.81 36.62 -6.33
C ASP A 69 3.74 36.51 -7.87
N PRO A 70 2.53 36.60 -8.47
CA PRO A 70 2.38 36.52 -9.93
C PRO A 70 3.11 37.63 -10.70
N LYS A 71 3.51 38.73 -10.01
CA LYS A 71 4.26 39.83 -10.60
C LYS A 71 5.78 39.58 -10.64
N ASP A 72 6.27 38.56 -9.93
CA ASP A 72 7.67 38.18 -9.99
C ASP A 72 7.97 37.56 -11.39
N PRO A 73 8.91 38.11 -12.15
CA PRO A 73 9.30 37.52 -13.44
C PRO A 73 9.79 36.07 -13.37
N LYS A 74 10.16 35.60 -12.17
CA LYS A 74 10.57 34.22 -11.90
C LYS A 74 9.43 33.33 -11.40
N ALA A 75 8.22 33.88 -11.29
CA ALA A 75 7.08 33.08 -10.89
C ALA A 75 6.79 31.97 -11.89
N VAL A 76 6.39 30.80 -11.37
CA VAL A 76 6.12 29.60 -12.15
C VAL A 76 4.61 29.40 -12.21
N VAL A 77 4.05 29.45 -13.41
CA VAL A 77 2.62 29.19 -13.64
C VAL A 77 2.34 27.69 -13.47
N PRO A 78 1.59 27.27 -12.45
CA PRO A 78 1.23 25.87 -12.29
C PRO A 78 0.01 25.53 -13.15
N VAL A 79 0.08 24.47 -13.94
CA VAL A 79 -1.06 24.00 -14.74
C VAL A 79 -1.30 22.53 -14.43
N TYR A 80 -2.49 22.20 -13.98
CA TYR A 80 -2.89 20.81 -13.78
C TYR A 80 -3.84 20.37 -14.89
N TYR A 81 -3.57 19.20 -15.46
CA TYR A 81 -4.45 18.55 -16.42
C TYR A 81 -4.52 17.05 -16.14
N SER A 82 -5.73 16.50 -16.11
CA SER A 82 -5.97 15.06 -16.00
C SER A 82 -6.56 14.55 -17.32
N PHE A 83 -5.92 13.55 -17.91
CA PHE A 83 -6.45 12.91 -19.11
C PHE A 83 -7.75 12.17 -18.79
N PRO A 84 -8.89 12.53 -19.42
CA PRO A 84 -10.17 11.89 -19.15
C PRO A 84 -10.18 10.40 -19.55
N ASP A 85 -10.99 9.62 -18.87
CA ASP A 85 -11.17 8.18 -19.13
C ASP A 85 -12.27 7.88 -20.18
N GLY A 86 -12.93 8.90 -20.72
CA GLY A 86 -13.97 8.78 -21.72
C GLY A 86 -13.46 8.89 -23.16
N PRO A 87 -14.28 8.49 -24.14
CA PRO A 87 -13.96 8.70 -25.54
C PRO A 87 -13.91 10.19 -25.87
N LEU A 88 -12.88 10.61 -26.58
CA LEU A 88 -12.68 11.98 -27.06
C LEU A 88 -12.26 11.96 -28.52
N ASP A 89 -12.77 12.89 -29.30
CA ASP A 89 -12.20 13.23 -30.60
C ASP A 89 -11.08 14.25 -30.48
N THR A 90 -10.30 14.39 -31.55
CA THR A 90 -9.12 15.27 -31.58
C THR A 90 -9.43 16.73 -31.30
N ASN A 91 -10.57 17.24 -31.81
CA ASN A 91 -10.95 18.65 -31.64
C ASN A 91 -11.43 18.92 -30.22
N THR A 92 -12.26 18.04 -29.68
CA THR A 92 -12.75 18.13 -28.29
C THR A 92 -11.59 18.07 -27.31
N PHE A 93 -10.66 17.15 -27.52
CA PHE A 93 -9.43 17.07 -26.72
C PHE A 93 -8.61 18.37 -26.81
N ALA A 94 -8.34 18.84 -28.04
CA ALA A 94 -7.55 20.04 -28.27
C ALA A 94 -8.17 21.28 -27.62
N LYS A 95 -9.49 21.44 -27.73
CA LYS A 95 -10.25 22.49 -27.08
C LYS A 95 -10.10 22.41 -25.56
N GLN A 96 -10.42 21.27 -24.98
CA GLN A 96 -10.37 21.10 -23.52
C GLN A 96 -8.96 21.32 -22.96
N TYR A 97 -7.93 20.82 -23.62
CA TYR A 97 -6.54 20.99 -23.20
C TYR A 97 -6.11 22.47 -23.26
N LEU A 98 -6.40 23.14 -24.37
CA LEU A 98 -6.06 24.54 -24.56
C LEU A 98 -6.81 25.45 -23.57
N GLU A 99 -8.13 25.29 -23.44
CA GLU A 99 -8.92 26.10 -22.52
C GLU A 99 -8.54 25.87 -21.07
N ASN A 100 -8.18 24.63 -20.71
CA ASN A 100 -7.63 24.35 -19.38
C ASN A 100 -6.31 25.11 -19.14
N PHE A 101 -5.40 25.11 -20.12
CA PHE A 101 -4.17 25.89 -20.03
C PHE A 101 -4.45 27.38 -19.87
N ILE A 102 -5.33 27.95 -20.69
CA ILE A 102 -5.71 29.38 -20.65
C ILE A 102 -6.25 29.75 -19.26
N ARG A 103 -7.16 28.94 -18.69
CA ARG A 103 -7.73 29.18 -17.34
C ARG A 103 -6.64 29.28 -16.27
N TYR A 104 -5.70 28.37 -16.26
CA TYR A 104 -4.59 28.40 -15.30
C TYR A 104 -3.66 29.59 -15.53
N TYR A 105 -3.34 29.87 -16.78
CA TYR A 105 -2.46 30.98 -17.17
C TYR A 105 -3.05 32.33 -16.75
N ILE A 106 -4.32 32.58 -17.08
CA ILE A 106 -5.02 33.82 -16.70
C ILE A 106 -5.25 33.85 -15.20
N GLY A 107 -5.78 32.77 -14.63
CA GLY A 107 -6.10 32.68 -13.21
C GLY A 107 -4.92 32.97 -12.31
N PHE A 108 -3.73 32.49 -12.68
CA PHE A 108 -2.50 32.75 -11.94
C PHE A 108 -2.11 34.24 -11.97
N TYR A 109 -1.94 34.83 -13.16
CA TYR A 109 -1.51 36.24 -13.28
C TYR A 109 -2.53 37.25 -12.77
N THR A 110 -3.81 36.93 -12.82
CA THR A 110 -4.89 37.77 -12.28
C THR A 110 -5.22 37.48 -10.80
N SER A 111 -4.58 36.47 -10.19
CA SER A 111 -4.88 35.99 -8.85
C SER A 111 -6.37 35.61 -8.67
N GLN A 112 -6.98 35.02 -9.70
CA GLN A 112 -8.38 34.62 -9.74
C GLN A 112 -8.56 33.10 -9.77
N PRO A 113 -8.55 32.39 -8.63
CA PRO A 113 -8.70 30.93 -8.58
C PRO A 113 -10.06 30.47 -9.11
N ASN A 114 -11.08 31.30 -9.07
CA ASN A 114 -12.43 30.98 -9.53
C ASN A 114 -12.49 30.67 -11.04
N LEU A 115 -11.63 31.30 -11.86
CA LEU A 115 -11.58 31.02 -13.30
C LEU A 115 -11.28 29.54 -13.60
N ILE A 116 -10.49 28.92 -12.71
CA ILE A 116 -10.13 27.50 -12.80
C ILE A 116 -11.25 26.63 -12.22
N ALA A 117 -11.76 26.99 -11.03
CA ALA A 117 -12.79 26.25 -10.32
C ALA A 117 -14.13 26.21 -11.07
N ASP A 118 -14.56 27.33 -11.65
CA ASP A 118 -15.84 27.49 -12.35
C ASP A 118 -15.78 26.96 -13.80
N LYS A 119 -14.60 26.57 -14.28
CA LYS A 119 -14.39 25.99 -15.63
C LYS A 119 -14.97 26.81 -16.76
N ILE A 120 -14.75 28.12 -16.74
CA ILE A 120 -15.17 29.03 -17.82
C ILE A 120 -14.59 28.57 -19.17
N GLU A 121 -15.40 28.57 -20.24
CA GLU A 121 -15.05 28.01 -21.55
C GLU A 121 -15.46 28.98 -22.70
N GLY A 122 -14.93 28.71 -23.89
CA GLY A 122 -15.33 29.35 -25.14
C GLY A 122 -15.07 30.85 -25.17
N ASP A 123 -16.04 31.60 -25.71
CA ASP A 123 -15.91 33.05 -25.93
C ASP A 123 -15.79 33.82 -24.60
N GLU A 124 -16.48 33.39 -23.56
CA GLU A 124 -16.38 33.99 -22.22
C GLU A 124 -14.95 33.93 -21.66
N LEU A 125 -14.25 32.78 -21.85
CA LEU A 125 -12.85 32.64 -21.44
C LEU A 125 -11.93 33.59 -22.23
N LEU A 126 -12.17 33.78 -23.53
CA LEU A 126 -11.40 34.69 -24.36
C LEU A 126 -11.66 36.16 -23.99
N GLU A 127 -12.90 36.53 -23.65
CA GLU A 127 -13.25 37.89 -23.16
C GLU A 127 -12.52 38.18 -21.84
N VAL A 128 -12.50 37.24 -20.92
CA VAL A 128 -11.74 37.38 -19.66
C VAL A 128 -10.25 37.52 -19.93
N MET A 129 -9.70 36.72 -20.85
CA MET A 129 -8.30 36.80 -21.26
C MET A 129 -7.99 38.19 -21.82
N GLU A 130 -8.75 38.69 -22.78
CA GLU A 130 -8.53 40.00 -23.42
C GLU A 130 -8.64 41.16 -22.44
N SER A 131 -9.69 41.17 -21.58
CA SER A 131 -9.87 42.19 -20.57
C SER A 131 -8.76 42.24 -19.51
N SER A 132 -8.10 41.09 -19.30
CA SER A 132 -7.00 40.98 -18.34
C SER A 132 -5.62 41.31 -18.93
N ARG A 133 -5.51 41.57 -20.23
CA ARG A 133 -4.26 41.78 -20.97
C ARG A 133 -3.26 42.71 -20.30
N SER A 134 -3.75 43.80 -19.70
CA SER A 134 -2.91 44.80 -19.02
C SER A 134 -2.27 44.34 -17.70
N LEU A 135 -2.71 43.20 -17.17
CA LEU A 135 -2.19 42.61 -15.94
C LEU A 135 -1.03 41.67 -16.17
N PHE A 136 -0.78 41.31 -17.43
CA PHE A 136 0.27 40.36 -17.78
C PHE A 136 1.61 41.06 -18.03
N PRO A 137 2.70 40.52 -17.53
CA PRO A 137 4.04 41.04 -17.80
C PRO A 137 4.46 40.84 -19.26
N PHE A 138 3.89 39.83 -19.93
CA PHE A 138 4.21 39.47 -21.31
C PHE A 138 2.92 39.21 -22.11
N THR A 139 2.83 39.78 -23.30
CA THR A 139 1.62 39.70 -24.14
C THR A 139 1.85 39.27 -25.56
N ARG A 140 3.08 38.89 -25.92
CA ARG A 140 3.44 38.51 -27.28
C ARG A 140 2.64 37.33 -27.83
N MET A 141 2.26 36.41 -26.93
CA MET A 141 1.53 35.21 -27.29
C MET A 141 0.01 35.35 -27.21
N PHE A 142 -0.54 36.44 -26.63
CA PHE A 142 -1.99 36.62 -26.47
C PHE A 142 -2.75 36.47 -27.78
N ASP A 143 -2.41 37.29 -28.78
CA ASP A 143 -3.08 37.24 -30.09
C ASP A 143 -2.90 35.89 -30.81
N ARG A 144 -1.79 35.20 -30.53
CA ARG A 144 -1.57 33.85 -31.06
C ARG A 144 -2.44 32.81 -30.36
N ILE A 145 -2.58 32.88 -29.05
CA ILE A 145 -3.45 31.98 -28.28
C ILE A 145 -4.90 32.13 -28.75
N ILE A 146 -5.38 33.36 -28.91
CA ILE A 146 -6.73 33.65 -29.42
C ILE A 146 -6.91 33.06 -30.82
N ARG A 147 -5.96 33.27 -31.71
CA ARG A 147 -6.00 32.71 -33.08
C ARG A 147 -5.95 31.17 -33.07
N TRP A 148 -5.16 30.58 -32.21
CA TRP A 148 -5.12 29.11 -32.08
C TRP A 148 -6.41 28.54 -31.50
N HIS A 149 -7.00 29.22 -30.53
CA HIS A 149 -8.32 28.85 -30.02
C HIS A 149 -9.37 28.91 -31.14
N ASP A 150 -9.43 30.00 -31.91
CA ASP A 150 -10.33 30.11 -33.06
C ASP A 150 -10.09 28.99 -34.10
N ALA A 151 -8.82 28.72 -34.43
CA ALA A 151 -8.44 27.65 -35.36
C ALA A 151 -8.91 26.25 -34.87
N ILE A 152 -8.72 25.95 -33.58
CA ILE A 152 -9.11 24.66 -32.98
C ILE A 152 -10.62 24.55 -32.90
N VAL A 153 -11.30 25.55 -32.38
CA VAL A 153 -12.74 25.48 -32.04
C VAL A 153 -13.61 25.67 -33.27
N ARG A 154 -13.30 26.67 -34.13
CA ARG A 154 -14.16 27.03 -35.26
C ARG A 154 -13.74 26.42 -36.58
N ARG A 155 -12.43 26.37 -36.88
CA ARG A 155 -11.93 25.88 -38.17
C ARG A 155 -11.63 24.39 -38.20
N LYS A 156 -11.52 23.76 -37.02
CA LYS A 156 -11.18 22.34 -36.90
C LYS A 156 -9.95 21.91 -37.70
N GLU A 157 -8.87 22.65 -37.52
CA GLU A 157 -7.59 22.44 -38.23
C GLU A 157 -7.10 20.99 -38.06
N PRO A 158 -6.50 20.42 -39.13
CA PRO A 158 -5.84 19.12 -39.01
C PRO A 158 -4.75 19.15 -37.91
N LEU A 159 -4.60 18.05 -37.18
CA LEU A 159 -3.62 17.93 -36.08
C LEU A 159 -3.76 19.00 -34.99
N CYS A 160 -4.98 19.50 -34.75
CA CYS A 160 -5.26 20.49 -33.71
C CYS A 160 -4.80 20.03 -32.31
N HIS A 161 -4.85 18.72 -32.01
CA HIS A 161 -4.37 18.14 -30.77
C HIS A 161 -2.83 18.28 -30.62
N ALA A 162 -2.07 18.10 -31.68
CA ALA A 162 -0.62 18.31 -31.69
C ALA A 162 -0.27 19.79 -31.39
N LEU A 163 -1.01 20.70 -32.01
CA LEU A 163 -0.86 22.12 -31.75
C LEU A 163 -1.18 22.46 -30.29
N ALA A 164 -2.30 21.97 -29.76
CA ALA A 164 -2.71 22.22 -28.38
C ALA A 164 -1.65 21.76 -27.36
N LEU A 165 -1.07 20.58 -27.55
CA LEU A 165 -0.01 20.03 -26.68
C LEU A 165 1.26 20.88 -26.65
N GLU A 166 1.61 21.56 -27.76
CA GLU A 166 2.79 22.41 -27.86
C GLU A 166 2.57 23.85 -27.32
N ILE A 167 1.32 24.31 -27.18
CA ILE A 167 1.05 25.72 -26.83
C ILE A 167 1.69 26.13 -25.49
N PRO A 168 1.63 25.37 -24.39
CA PRO A 168 2.26 25.77 -23.13
C PRO A 168 3.76 26.07 -23.32
N ARG A 169 4.48 25.19 -24.03
CA ARG A 169 5.89 25.39 -24.35
C ARG A 169 6.11 26.64 -25.23
N LYS A 170 5.33 26.83 -26.30
CA LYS A 170 5.47 27.98 -27.19
C LYS A 170 5.24 29.31 -26.45
N VAL A 171 4.28 29.33 -25.49
CA VAL A 171 4.06 30.48 -24.62
C VAL A 171 5.28 30.71 -23.72
N SER A 172 5.78 29.66 -23.07
CA SER A 172 6.97 29.73 -22.24
C SER A 172 8.19 30.26 -22.99
N ASP A 173 8.45 29.74 -24.18
CA ASP A 173 9.65 30.10 -24.99
C ASP A 173 9.58 31.54 -25.54
N VAL A 174 8.39 32.05 -25.93
CA VAL A 174 8.23 33.36 -26.58
C VAL A 174 8.05 34.48 -25.55
N ASP A 175 7.27 34.25 -24.50
CA ASP A 175 7.00 35.23 -23.47
C ASP A 175 8.05 35.20 -22.34
N ASP A 176 9.05 34.29 -22.43
CA ASP A 176 10.06 34.05 -21.38
C ASP A 176 9.45 33.80 -20.00
N THR A 177 8.30 33.10 -19.99
CA THR A 177 7.57 32.76 -18.77
C THR A 177 7.79 31.30 -18.40
N THR A 178 7.86 31.00 -17.12
CA THR A 178 8.02 29.61 -16.65
C THR A 178 6.67 28.97 -16.39
N ILE A 179 6.44 27.80 -16.98
CA ILE A 179 5.20 27.04 -16.86
C ILE A 179 5.51 25.62 -16.37
N ALA A 180 4.87 25.18 -15.30
CA ALA A 180 4.99 23.81 -14.80
C ALA A 180 3.70 23.03 -15.07
N MET A 181 3.80 22.03 -15.94
CA MET A 181 2.68 21.17 -16.33
C MET A 181 2.59 19.96 -15.41
N PHE A 182 1.51 19.82 -14.66
CA PHE A 182 1.20 18.65 -13.82
C PHE A 182 0.15 17.81 -14.52
N ILE A 183 0.57 16.69 -15.08
CA ILE A 183 -0.25 15.81 -15.92
C ILE A 183 -0.61 14.54 -15.16
N ASP A 184 -1.90 14.33 -14.96
CA ASP A 184 -2.42 13.15 -14.27
C ASP A 184 -3.14 12.18 -15.23
N GLU A 185 -3.34 10.94 -14.78
CA GLU A 185 -4.00 9.85 -15.51
C GLU A 185 -3.38 9.63 -16.92
N PHE A 186 -2.05 9.75 -17.02
CA PHE A 186 -1.33 9.68 -18.29
C PHE A 186 -1.54 8.39 -19.08
N GLN A 187 -1.80 7.25 -18.40
CA GLN A 187 -2.10 5.98 -19.05
C GLN A 187 -3.34 6.05 -19.95
N ASN A 188 -4.25 7.00 -19.72
CA ASN A 188 -5.45 7.17 -20.53
C ASN A 188 -5.10 7.54 -21.97
N THR A 189 -3.95 8.14 -22.22
CA THR A 189 -3.44 8.44 -23.58
C THR A 189 -3.24 7.21 -24.46
N ARG A 190 -3.21 6.01 -23.87
CA ARG A 190 -3.02 4.72 -24.56
C ARG A 190 -4.28 3.83 -24.51
N LEU A 191 -5.38 4.37 -24.08
CA LEU A 191 -6.65 3.62 -24.08
C LEU A 191 -7.24 3.56 -25.49
N PRO A 192 -7.96 2.48 -25.85
CA PRO A 192 -8.54 2.29 -27.19
C PRO A 192 -9.52 3.39 -27.61
N GLN A 193 -10.13 4.09 -26.65
CA GLN A 193 -11.06 5.20 -26.93
C GLN A 193 -10.37 6.45 -27.48
N TYR A 194 -9.06 6.59 -27.32
CA TYR A 194 -8.27 7.62 -27.96
C TYR A 194 -7.83 7.12 -29.37
N ASN A 195 -8.57 7.49 -30.38
CA ASN A 195 -8.28 7.08 -31.76
C ASN A 195 -7.21 7.94 -32.45
N PHE A 196 -6.40 8.67 -31.66
CA PHE A 196 -5.36 9.55 -32.18
C PHE A 196 -4.14 9.51 -31.27
N GLU A 197 -2.99 9.80 -31.85
CA GLU A 197 -1.71 9.79 -31.15
C GLU A 197 -1.54 11.05 -30.30
N ILE A 198 -1.22 10.89 -29.03
CA ILE A 198 -0.91 11.99 -28.09
C ILE A 198 0.58 11.96 -27.74
N VAL A 199 1.07 10.81 -27.30
CA VAL A 199 2.40 10.66 -26.70
C VAL A 199 3.53 11.07 -27.67
N GLY A 200 3.40 10.70 -28.95
CA GLY A 200 4.35 11.08 -29.98
C GLY A 200 4.44 12.60 -30.19
N PHE A 201 3.31 13.30 -30.11
CA PHE A 201 3.27 14.76 -30.25
C PHE A 201 3.72 15.52 -29.01
N MET A 202 3.84 14.86 -27.85
CA MET A 202 4.39 15.48 -26.64
C MET A 202 5.92 15.58 -26.62
N GLN A 203 6.64 14.93 -27.53
CA GLN A 203 8.11 14.91 -27.53
C GLN A 203 8.72 16.30 -27.42
N ASN A 204 8.28 17.21 -28.26
CA ASN A 204 8.79 18.58 -28.25
C ASN A 204 8.37 19.34 -26.97
N ALA A 205 7.14 19.16 -26.51
CA ALA A 205 6.63 19.88 -25.36
C ALA A 205 7.41 19.57 -24.07
N VAL A 206 7.74 18.29 -23.84
CA VAL A 206 8.37 17.82 -22.60
C VAL A 206 9.88 18.11 -22.50
N GLU A 207 10.53 18.53 -23.58
CA GLU A 207 11.97 18.83 -23.59
C GLU A 207 12.32 20.25 -23.13
N SER A 208 11.34 21.11 -22.93
CA SER A 208 11.60 22.49 -22.54
C SER A 208 12.00 22.61 -21.07
N PRO A 209 13.16 23.21 -20.75
CA PRO A 209 13.57 23.42 -19.36
C PRO A 209 12.75 24.48 -18.63
N THR A 210 12.01 25.35 -19.37
CA THR A 210 11.13 26.38 -18.81
C THR A 210 9.66 25.96 -18.82
N CYS A 211 9.36 24.78 -19.42
CA CYS A 211 8.03 24.16 -19.40
C CYS A 211 8.13 22.68 -19.04
N PRO A 212 8.66 22.32 -17.83
CA PRO A 212 8.76 20.94 -17.42
C PRO A 212 7.38 20.31 -17.24
N HIS A 213 7.32 19.01 -17.54
CA HIS A 213 6.13 18.20 -17.36
C HIS A 213 6.34 17.21 -16.20
N PHE A 214 5.51 17.32 -15.18
CA PHE A 214 5.42 16.38 -14.07
C PHE A 214 4.25 15.45 -14.36
N VAL A 215 4.53 14.16 -14.53
CA VAL A 215 3.55 13.19 -15.04
C VAL A 215 3.28 12.13 -14.00
N THR A 216 2.02 11.75 -13.83
CA THR A 216 1.64 10.58 -13.04
C THR A 216 0.49 9.81 -13.68
N GLY A 217 0.26 8.63 -13.17
CA GLY A 217 -0.81 7.75 -13.62
C GLY A 217 -0.87 6.47 -12.80
N SER A 218 -1.91 5.70 -13.02
CA SER A 218 -2.16 4.47 -12.27
C SER A 218 -1.55 3.21 -12.89
N ALA A 219 -1.28 3.21 -14.22
CA ALA A 219 -0.74 2.04 -14.92
C ALA A 219 0.78 2.11 -15.03
N MET A 220 1.47 1.49 -14.08
CA MET A 220 2.94 1.51 -14.02
C MET A 220 3.60 0.94 -15.27
N SER A 221 3.05 -0.12 -15.85
CA SER A 221 3.59 -0.75 -17.06
C SER A 221 3.55 0.17 -18.28
N ILE A 222 2.48 0.96 -18.45
CA ILE A 222 2.35 1.93 -19.54
C ILE A 222 3.32 3.08 -19.32
N LEU A 223 3.34 3.66 -18.13
CA LEU A 223 4.26 4.76 -17.80
C LEU A 223 5.72 4.35 -17.95
N SER A 224 6.07 3.18 -17.44
CA SER A 224 7.42 2.64 -17.55
C SER A 224 7.85 2.46 -19.02
N LYS A 225 6.98 1.89 -19.86
CA LYS A 225 7.26 1.67 -21.27
C LYS A 225 7.39 2.98 -22.05
N GLU A 226 6.46 3.91 -21.88
CA GLU A 226 6.38 5.13 -22.69
C GLU A 226 7.40 6.20 -22.25
N LEU A 227 7.68 6.32 -20.95
CA LEU A 227 8.47 7.41 -20.40
C LEU A 227 9.91 7.01 -20.05
N ILE A 228 10.13 5.78 -19.59
CA ILE A 228 11.45 5.30 -19.17
C ILE A 228 12.00 4.22 -20.11
N GLY A 229 11.13 3.39 -20.70
CA GLY A 229 11.48 2.34 -21.64
C GLY A 229 11.78 2.88 -23.05
N ARG A 230 11.58 2.04 -24.06
CA ARG A 230 11.82 2.39 -25.47
C ARG A 230 10.63 3.07 -26.17
N GLY A 231 9.76 3.73 -25.41
CA GLY A 231 8.62 4.47 -25.95
C GLY A 231 9.01 5.82 -26.55
N SER A 232 8.02 6.56 -27.06
CA SER A 232 8.21 7.84 -27.76
C SER A 232 8.86 8.93 -26.92
N LEU A 233 8.75 8.85 -25.59
CA LEU A 233 9.28 9.85 -24.65
C LEU A 233 10.53 9.36 -23.88
N TYR A 234 11.15 8.29 -24.37
CA TYR A 234 12.35 7.72 -23.73
C TYR A 234 13.48 8.74 -23.54
N GLY A 235 14.07 8.72 -22.35
CA GLY A 235 15.22 9.58 -21.99
C GLY A 235 14.86 11.04 -21.66
N ARG A 236 13.56 11.41 -21.69
CA ARG A 236 13.08 12.78 -21.41
C ARG A 236 12.59 12.99 -20.00
N PHE A 237 12.39 11.91 -19.24
CA PHE A 237 11.86 11.96 -17.90
C PHE A 237 12.82 11.36 -16.88
N MET A 238 12.92 12.00 -15.74
CA MET A 238 13.45 11.40 -14.53
C MET A 238 12.34 10.60 -13.84
N ALA A 239 12.75 9.53 -13.15
CA ALA A 239 11.82 8.68 -12.40
C ALA A 239 11.87 8.99 -10.92
N GLU A 240 10.73 9.30 -10.33
CA GLU A 240 10.51 9.38 -8.89
C GLU A 240 9.51 8.32 -8.49
N THR A 241 9.69 7.66 -7.34
CA THR A 241 8.83 6.53 -6.95
C THR A 241 8.20 6.76 -5.59
N ILE A 242 6.86 6.68 -5.55
CA ILE A 242 6.11 6.66 -4.30
C ILE A 242 5.91 5.22 -3.84
N LYS A 243 6.38 4.93 -2.63
CA LYS A 243 6.25 3.62 -1.99
C LYS A 243 5.01 3.58 -1.07
N PRO A 244 4.52 2.39 -0.70
CA PRO A 244 3.58 2.25 0.40
C PRO A 244 4.06 3.00 1.65
N MET A 245 3.14 3.41 2.50
CA MET A 245 3.49 4.02 3.78
C MET A 245 4.26 3.02 4.65
N THR A 246 5.20 3.53 5.43
CA THR A 246 5.83 2.72 6.48
C THR A 246 4.79 2.31 7.53
N HIS A 247 5.10 1.31 8.34
CA HIS A 247 4.21 0.88 9.42
C HIS A 247 3.84 2.03 10.35
N PHE A 248 4.80 2.89 10.68
CA PHE A 248 4.57 4.09 11.50
C PHE A 248 3.57 5.05 10.86
N TRP A 249 3.79 5.44 9.61
CA TRP A 249 2.90 6.39 8.92
C TRP A 249 1.53 5.79 8.61
N GLY A 250 1.46 4.50 8.29
CA GLY A 250 0.20 3.81 8.10
C GLY A 250 -0.61 3.71 9.39
N ALA A 251 0.03 3.48 10.55
CA ALA A 251 -0.63 3.53 11.86
C ALA A 251 -1.10 4.94 12.21
N CYS A 252 -0.28 5.97 11.93
CA CYS A 252 -0.69 7.37 12.08
C CYS A 252 -1.92 7.70 11.23
N LEU A 253 -1.94 7.25 9.96
CA LEU A 253 -3.11 7.42 9.10
C LEU A 253 -4.34 6.73 9.67
N ALA A 254 -4.21 5.49 10.13
CA ALA A 254 -5.33 4.73 10.71
C ALA A 254 -5.97 5.47 11.88
N ARG A 255 -5.16 6.05 12.78
CA ARG A 255 -5.66 6.86 13.92
C ARG A 255 -6.35 8.14 13.47
N LYS A 256 -5.69 8.94 12.62
CA LYS A 256 -6.28 10.17 12.07
C LYS A 256 -7.60 9.90 11.35
N SER A 257 -7.66 8.79 10.61
CA SER A 257 -8.89 8.37 9.93
C SER A 257 -9.96 7.94 10.92
N ALA A 258 -9.59 7.23 11.98
CA ALA A 258 -10.53 6.83 13.02
C ALA A 258 -11.13 8.06 13.72
N ASP A 259 -10.31 9.04 14.10
CA ASP A 259 -10.76 10.30 14.67
C ASP A 259 -11.71 11.05 13.71
N PHE A 260 -11.33 11.15 12.45
CA PHE A 260 -12.10 11.86 11.42
C PHE A 260 -13.47 11.21 11.13
N TYR A 261 -13.53 9.88 11.09
CA TYR A 261 -14.76 9.12 10.81
C TYR A 261 -15.52 8.71 12.07
N ASN A 262 -15.09 9.13 13.27
CA ASN A 262 -15.65 8.70 14.56
C ASN A 262 -15.66 7.17 14.75
N ALA A 263 -14.62 6.50 14.29
CA ALA A 263 -14.37 5.09 14.52
C ALA A 263 -13.42 4.91 15.72
N THR A 264 -13.43 3.72 16.32
CA THR A 264 -12.54 3.40 17.45
C THR A 264 -11.48 2.40 17.01
N ILE A 265 -10.20 2.71 17.23
CA ILE A 265 -9.08 1.82 16.99
C ILE A 265 -8.05 1.96 18.12
N SER A 266 -7.47 0.85 18.56
CA SER A 266 -6.35 0.90 19.52
C SER A 266 -5.03 1.17 18.79
N GLU A 267 -4.01 1.63 19.53
CA GLU A 267 -2.67 1.93 19.00
C GLU A 267 -2.04 0.70 18.32
N GLU A 268 -2.12 -0.44 18.99
CA GLU A 268 -1.63 -1.71 18.46
C GLU A 268 -2.37 -2.13 17.19
N MET A 269 -3.69 -2.03 17.19
CA MET A 269 -4.51 -2.41 16.04
C MET A 269 -4.33 -1.47 14.85
N ALA A 270 -3.97 -0.22 15.07
CA ALA A 270 -3.59 0.71 14.00
C ALA A 270 -2.33 0.21 13.25
N ALA A 271 -1.33 -0.30 13.97
CA ALA A 271 -0.14 -0.89 13.37
C ALA A 271 -0.46 -2.20 12.63
N VAL A 272 -1.29 -3.08 13.23
CA VAL A 272 -1.75 -4.33 12.60
C VAL A 272 -2.54 -4.04 11.31
N LEU A 273 -3.43 -3.06 11.33
CA LEU A 273 -4.20 -2.65 10.16
C LEU A 273 -3.29 -2.14 9.04
N SER A 274 -2.32 -1.28 9.37
CA SER A 274 -1.32 -0.78 8.42
C SER A 274 -0.58 -1.92 7.73
N HIS A 275 -0.12 -2.91 8.52
CA HIS A 275 0.58 -4.08 8.00
C HIS A 275 -0.32 -4.92 7.07
N LYS A 276 -1.54 -5.25 7.49
CA LYS A 276 -2.50 -6.04 6.68
C LYS A 276 -2.86 -5.35 5.37
N CYS A 277 -2.95 -4.01 5.37
CA CYS A 277 -3.21 -3.21 4.18
C CYS A 277 -1.96 -2.94 3.34
N GLY A 278 -0.79 -3.51 3.69
CA GLY A 278 0.47 -3.28 2.98
C GLY A 278 0.88 -1.81 2.92
N GLY A 279 0.49 -0.99 3.91
CA GLY A 279 0.76 0.45 3.94
C GLY A 279 0.04 1.26 2.87
N ASN A 280 -0.97 0.70 2.21
CA ASN A 280 -1.74 1.43 1.20
C ASN A 280 -2.79 2.34 1.88
N PRO A 281 -2.71 3.68 1.69
CA PRO A 281 -3.57 4.63 2.39
C PRO A 281 -5.06 4.45 2.07
N PHE A 282 -5.41 4.02 0.87
CA PHE A 282 -6.80 3.79 0.50
C PHE A 282 -7.42 2.63 1.29
N TYR A 283 -6.72 1.49 1.38
CA TYR A 283 -7.24 0.32 2.10
C TYR A 283 -7.37 0.59 3.59
N ILE A 284 -6.39 1.30 4.19
CA ILE A 284 -6.46 1.70 5.60
C ILE A 284 -7.71 2.54 5.86
N ASN A 285 -7.95 3.56 5.04
CA ASN A 285 -9.13 4.42 5.15
C ASN A 285 -10.44 3.65 4.92
N ALA A 286 -10.47 2.73 3.96
CA ALA A 286 -11.65 1.92 3.65
C ALA A 286 -12.07 1.05 4.84
N VAL A 287 -11.12 0.34 5.45
CA VAL A 287 -11.41 -0.52 6.62
C VAL A 287 -11.88 0.30 7.82
N ILE A 288 -11.29 1.49 8.06
CA ILE A 288 -11.76 2.40 9.14
C ILE A 288 -13.21 2.85 8.87
N LYS A 289 -13.52 3.28 7.64
CA LYS A 289 -14.90 3.64 7.27
C LYS A 289 -15.86 2.47 7.43
N GLN A 290 -15.44 1.28 7.02
CA GLN A 290 -16.26 0.07 7.11
C GLN A 290 -16.49 -0.32 8.57
N SER A 291 -15.50 -0.17 9.45
CA SER A 291 -15.65 -0.43 10.90
C SER A 291 -16.68 0.50 11.53
N GLN A 292 -16.66 1.78 11.16
CA GLN A 292 -17.63 2.76 11.62
C GLN A 292 -19.05 2.42 11.14
N LEU A 293 -19.23 2.06 9.86
CA LEU A 293 -20.53 1.64 9.33
C LEU A 293 -21.10 0.40 10.05
N LEU A 294 -20.23 -0.54 10.38
CA LEU A 294 -20.59 -1.75 11.10
C LEU A 294 -20.71 -1.54 12.62
N GLN A 295 -20.36 -0.35 13.12
CA GLN A 295 -20.28 -0.02 14.55
C GLN A 295 -19.41 -1.02 15.33
N LYS A 296 -18.30 -1.46 14.72
CA LYS A 296 -17.35 -2.41 15.30
C LYS A 296 -16.05 -1.72 15.66
N PRO A 297 -15.75 -1.51 16.98
CA PRO A 297 -14.48 -0.95 17.40
C PRO A 297 -13.33 -1.91 17.10
N LEU A 298 -12.25 -1.41 16.50
CA LEU A 298 -11.07 -2.19 16.12
C LEU A 298 -10.11 -2.30 17.31
N LEU A 299 -10.45 -3.16 18.27
CA LEU A 299 -9.68 -3.37 19.51
C LEU A 299 -8.89 -4.68 19.52
N ASP A 300 -9.17 -5.57 18.59
CA ASP A 300 -8.50 -6.86 18.41
C ASP A 300 -8.40 -7.26 16.93
N GLU A 301 -7.48 -8.17 16.63
CA GLU A 301 -7.22 -8.63 15.27
C GLU A 301 -8.41 -9.40 14.66
N ALA A 302 -9.20 -10.09 15.47
CA ALA A 302 -10.35 -10.83 14.97
C ALA A 302 -11.42 -9.88 14.43
N THR A 303 -11.63 -8.75 15.09
CA THR A 303 -12.53 -7.69 14.62
C THR A 303 -12.02 -7.04 13.33
N ILE A 304 -10.70 -6.75 13.20
CA ILE A 304 -10.12 -6.27 11.94
C ILE A 304 -10.38 -7.28 10.82
N ASN A 305 -10.15 -8.57 11.05
CA ASN A 305 -10.35 -9.61 10.06
C ASN A 305 -11.83 -9.75 9.64
N ASP A 306 -12.75 -9.57 10.57
CA ASP A 306 -14.20 -9.60 10.30
C ASP A 306 -14.63 -8.38 9.46
N VAL A 307 -14.18 -7.18 9.82
CA VAL A 307 -14.45 -5.96 9.04
C VAL A 307 -13.85 -6.07 7.64
N LEU A 308 -12.61 -6.55 7.52
CA LEU A 308 -11.93 -6.73 6.24
C LEU A 308 -12.64 -7.78 5.36
N ALA A 309 -13.14 -8.87 5.92
CA ALA A 309 -13.92 -9.86 5.18
C ALA A 309 -15.19 -9.27 4.56
N VAL A 310 -15.88 -8.39 5.29
CA VAL A 310 -17.05 -7.67 4.77
C VAL A 310 -16.61 -6.66 3.70
N ASP A 311 -15.56 -5.89 3.95
CA ASP A 311 -15.10 -4.85 3.02
C ASP A 311 -14.60 -5.43 1.69
N LEU A 312 -13.93 -6.58 1.72
CA LEU A 312 -13.46 -7.32 0.55
C LEU A 312 -14.60 -7.98 -0.26
N SER A 313 -15.80 -8.11 0.27
CA SER A 313 -16.92 -8.83 -0.38
C SER A 313 -18.11 -7.95 -0.75
N SER A 314 -18.27 -6.80 -0.08
CA SER A 314 -19.44 -5.91 -0.30
C SER A 314 -19.22 -4.46 0.17
N GLY A 315 -18.04 -4.10 0.66
CA GLY A 315 -17.73 -2.77 1.20
C GLY A 315 -17.05 -1.82 0.21
N PHE A 316 -16.30 -0.85 0.74
CA PHE A 316 -15.59 0.17 -0.05
C PHE A 316 -14.48 -0.41 -0.92
N ILE A 317 -13.70 -1.37 -0.37
CA ILE A 317 -12.65 -2.06 -1.14
C ILE A 317 -13.29 -2.83 -2.29
N TRP A 318 -14.38 -3.57 -2.01
CA TRP A 318 -15.11 -4.30 -3.05
C TRP A 318 -15.58 -3.37 -4.16
N GLY A 319 -16.31 -2.29 -3.84
CA GLY A 319 -16.88 -1.37 -4.83
C GLY A 319 -15.82 -0.85 -5.78
N GLU A 320 -14.74 -0.34 -5.24
CA GLU A 320 -13.68 0.29 -6.01
C GLU A 320 -12.85 -0.70 -6.84
N LEU A 321 -12.49 -1.88 -6.27
CA LEU A 321 -11.71 -2.88 -7.00
C LEU A 321 -12.56 -3.61 -8.05
N ASN A 322 -13.83 -3.86 -7.75
CA ASN A 322 -14.76 -4.45 -8.69
C ASN A 322 -14.97 -3.54 -9.92
N ASP A 323 -15.13 -2.24 -9.73
CA ASP A 323 -15.22 -1.28 -10.83
C ASP A 323 -13.94 -1.27 -11.67
N GLN A 324 -12.78 -1.38 -11.04
CA GLN A 324 -11.51 -1.48 -11.75
C GLN A 324 -11.44 -2.74 -12.62
N VAL A 325 -11.74 -3.89 -12.04
CA VAL A 325 -11.70 -5.18 -12.74
C VAL A 325 -12.71 -5.19 -13.89
N ASN A 326 -13.94 -4.76 -13.66
CA ASN A 326 -14.98 -4.75 -14.69
C ASN A 326 -14.63 -3.83 -15.88
N ARG A 327 -14.05 -2.64 -15.62
CA ARG A 327 -13.54 -1.75 -16.67
C ARG A 327 -12.50 -2.45 -17.56
N TRP A 328 -11.56 -3.18 -16.95
CA TRP A 328 -10.53 -3.88 -17.72
C TRP A 328 -11.07 -5.09 -18.47
N ILE A 329 -11.96 -5.89 -17.87
CA ILE A 329 -12.63 -7.02 -18.55
C ILE A 329 -13.39 -6.52 -19.78
N THR A 330 -14.17 -5.45 -19.65
CA THR A 330 -14.91 -4.86 -20.77
C THR A 330 -14.00 -4.37 -21.89
N ARG A 331 -12.83 -3.78 -21.55
CA ARG A 331 -11.84 -3.31 -22.53
C ARG A 331 -11.12 -4.43 -23.28
N ILE A 332 -11.02 -5.61 -22.68
CA ILE A 332 -10.32 -6.76 -23.30
C ILE A 332 -11.21 -7.49 -24.30
N ASN A 333 -12.53 -7.34 -24.23
CA ASN A 333 -13.53 -7.94 -25.12
C ASN A 333 -13.61 -9.48 -25.11
N ASP A 334 -13.00 -10.16 -24.14
CA ASP A 334 -13.06 -11.61 -23.96
C ASP A 334 -13.42 -11.94 -22.51
N GLN A 335 -14.69 -11.73 -22.20
CA GLN A 335 -15.17 -11.76 -20.81
C GLN A 335 -14.90 -13.08 -20.08
N ASN A 336 -15.12 -14.24 -20.72
CA ASN A 336 -15.01 -15.52 -20.03
C ASN A 336 -13.57 -15.92 -19.76
N ILE A 337 -12.70 -15.90 -20.77
CA ILE A 337 -11.29 -16.25 -20.62
C ILE A 337 -10.60 -15.25 -19.69
N THR A 338 -10.87 -13.95 -19.84
CA THR A 338 -10.28 -12.90 -19.02
C THR A 338 -10.61 -13.08 -17.54
N LYS A 339 -11.87 -13.39 -17.20
CA LYS A 339 -12.29 -13.65 -15.82
C LYS A 339 -11.54 -14.82 -15.19
N TRP A 340 -11.44 -15.93 -15.92
CA TRP A 340 -10.69 -17.11 -15.45
C TRP A 340 -9.21 -16.85 -15.30
N VAL A 341 -8.57 -16.22 -16.30
CA VAL A 341 -7.14 -15.89 -16.25
C VAL A 341 -6.83 -15.02 -15.04
N LEU A 342 -7.64 -13.98 -14.80
CA LEU A 342 -7.45 -13.08 -13.66
C LEU A 342 -7.63 -13.81 -12.32
N TYR A 343 -8.68 -14.62 -12.18
CA TYR A 343 -8.91 -15.39 -10.95
C TYR A 343 -7.80 -16.39 -10.67
N LEU A 344 -7.39 -17.15 -11.69
CA LEU A 344 -6.33 -18.15 -11.54
C LEU A 344 -4.97 -17.52 -11.27
N SER A 345 -4.69 -16.34 -11.84
CA SER A 345 -3.47 -15.59 -11.53
C SER A 345 -3.35 -15.20 -10.05
N ALA A 346 -4.48 -14.97 -9.38
CA ALA A 346 -4.51 -14.68 -7.94
C ALA A 346 -4.36 -15.93 -7.07
N LEU A 347 -4.70 -17.12 -7.59
CA LEU A 347 -4.63 -18.40 -6.86
C LEU A 347 -3.26 -19.08 -6.94
N ASP A 348 -2.47 -18.80 -7.99
CA ASP A 348 -1.19 -19.50 -8.22
C ASP A 348 -0.18 -19.14 -7.12
N GLU A 349 0.09 -20.11 -6.24
CA GLU A 349 1.05 -20.02 -5.13
C GLU A 349 2.38 -20.66 -5.52
N ASN A 350 3.05 -20.12 -6.53
CA ASN A 350 4.38 -20.60 -6.88
C ASN A 350 5.40 -20.20 -5.80
N THR A 351 5.86 -21.19 -5.04
CA THR A 351 6.79 -21.02 -3.91
C THR A 351 8.27 -21.06 -4.30
N ASN A 352 8.61 -21.18 -5.60
CA ASN A 352 9.99 -21.20 -6.05
C ASN A 352 10.72 -19.91 -5.66
N GLN A 353 11.81 -20.01 -4.91
CA GLN A 353 12.56 -18.87 -4.38
C GLN A 353 13.15 -17.98 -5.47
N GLU A 354 13.52 -18.52 -6.63
CA GLU A 354 14.13 -17.76 -7.75
C GLU A 354 13.12 -16.93 -8.54
N ARG A 355 11.84 -17.36 -8.62
CA ARG A 355 10.76 -16.67 -9.35
C ARG A 355 9.48 -16.64 -8.54
N ARG A 356 9.54 -16.01 -7.40
CA ARG A 356 8.40 -15.91 -6.48
C ARG A 356 7.21 -15.25 -7.17
N GLY A 357 6.08 -15.97 -7.21
CA GLY A 357 4.83 -15.47 -7.78
C GLY A 357 4.76 -15.54 -9.32
N GLU A 358 5.68 -16.25 -10.00
CA GLU A 358 5.59 -16.52 -11.45
C GLU A 358 4.31 -17.29 -11.79
N LEU A 359 3.60 -16.82 -12.82
CA LEU A 359 2.39 -17.46 -13.32
C LEU A 359 2.74 -18.50 -14.39
N LYS A 360 2.32 -19.74 -14.18
CA LYS A 360 2.48 -20.83 -15.16
C LYS A 360 1.28 -20.88 -16.09
N LEU A 361 1.46 -20.45 -17.33
CA LEU A 361 0.38 -20.35 -18.31
C LEU A 361 -0.25 -21.73 -18.61
N GLU A 362 0.55 -22.79 -18.58
CA GLU A 362 0.08 -24.16 -18.79
C GLU A 362 -0.88 -24.63 -17.68
N ASN A 363 -0.65 -24.19 -16.44
CA ASN A 363 -1.55 -24.51 -15.33
C ASN A 363 -2.89 -23.75 -15.49
N ILE A 364 -2.84 -22.48 -15.90
CA ILE A 364 -4.01 -21.68 -16.20
C ILE A 364 -4.81 -22.34 -17.33
N GLN A 365 -4.15 -22.74 -18.42
CA GLN A 365 -4.75 -23.42 -19.56
C GLN A 365 -5.51 -24.68 -19.12
N LYS A 366 -4.80 -25.61 -18.45
CA LYS A 366 -5.40 -26.88 -17.99
C LYS A 366 -6.60 -26.67 -17.09
N THR A 367 -6.55 -25.66 -16.23
CA THR A 367 -7.65 -25.38 -15.31
C THR A 367 -8.87 -24.83 -16.03
N ILE A 368 -8.68 -23.94 -17.03
CA ILE A 368 -9.76 -23.42 -17.85
C ILE A 368 -10.39 -24.55 -18.68
N GLU A 369 -9.58 -25.38 -19.33
CA GLU A 369 -10.05 -26.53 -20.11
C GLU A 369 -10.87 -27.51 -19.26
N HIS A 370 -10.43 -27.76 -18.03
CA HIS A 370 -11.14 -28.66 -17.10
C HIS A 370 -12.51 -28.11 -16.67
N HIS A 371 -12.61 -26.79 -16.41
CA HIS A 371 -13.84 -26.19 -15.88
C HIS A 371 -14.82 -25.76 -16.96
N GLU A 372 -14.34 -25.24 -18.09
CA GLU A 372 -15.18 -24.70 -19.16
C GLU A 372 -15.38 -25.67 -20.33
N GLY A 373 -14.60 -26.76 -20.38
CA GLY A 373 -14.62 -27.71 -21.49
C GLY A 373 -14.13 -27.12 -22.83
N LYS A 374 -13.47 -25.95 -22.80
CA LYS A 374 -12.94 -25.26 -23.98
C LYS A 374 -11.43 -25.30 -23.99
N VAL A 375 -10.86 -25.63 -25.15
CA VAL A 375 -9.43 -25.55 -25.38
C VAL A 375 -9.04 -24.09 -25.65
N VAL A 376 -8.27 -23.50 -24.75
CA VAL A 376 -7.75 -22.13 -24.87
C VAL A 376 -6.24 -22.22 -25.18
N SER A 377 -5.78 -21.47 -26.18
CA SER A 377 -4.35 -21.48 -26.52
C SER A 377 -3.53 -20.69 -25.50
N ILE A 378 -2.26 -21.09 -25.29
CA ILE A 378 -1.31 -20.35 -24.43
C ILE A 378 -1.12 -18.92 -24.96
N LYS A 379 -1.19 -18.70 -26.27
CA LYS A 379 -1.10 -17.38 -26.88
C LYS A 379 -2.26 -16.47 -26.46
N GLU A 380 -3.49 -16.97 -26.44
CA GLU A 380 -4.67 -16.21 -25.98
C GLU A 380 -4.53 -15.84 -24.50
N ILE A 381 -4.09 -16.78 -23.66
CA ILE A 381 -3.81 -16.50 -22.23
C ILE A 381 -2.72 -15.42 -22.09
N PHE A 382 -1.65 -15.53 -22.85
CA PHE A 382 -0.57 -14.54 -22.88
C PHE A 382 -1.07 -13.16 -23.29
N ASP A 383 -1.87 -13.04 -24.35
CA ASP A 383 -2.44 -11.79 -24.84
C ASP A 383 -3.37 -11.13 -23.80
N VAL A 384 -4.16 -11.93 -23.08
CA VAL A 384 -5.01 -11.48 -21.97
C VAL A 384 -4.14 -10.96 -20.82
N LEU A 385 -3.11 -11.69 -20.42
CA LEU A 385 -2.21 -11.27 -19.34
C LEU A 385 -1.46 -9.97 -19.68
N VAL A 386 -1.02 -9.78 -20.93
CA VAL A 386 -0.43 -8.51 -21.41
C VAL A 386 -1.42 -7.35 -21.26
N LYS A 387 -2.70 -7.59 -21.58
CA LYS A 387 -3.73 -6.55 -21.42
C LYS A 387 -4.03 -6.27 -19.94
N LEU A 388 -4.12 -7.30 -19.11
CA LEU A 388 -4.33 -7.18 -17.65
C LEU A 388 -3.15 -6.48 -16.95
N SER A 389 -1.92 -6.67 -17.44
CA SER A 389 -0.75 -5.99 -16.89
C SER A 389 -0.78 -4.47 -17.11
N ARG A 390 -1.48 -4.00 -18.14
CA ARG A 390 -1.71 -2.57 -18.37
C ARG A 390 -2.65 -1.94 -17.34
N GLY A 391 -3.45 -2.78 -16.66
CA GLY A 391 -4.37 -2.38 -15.60
C GLY A 391 -3.81 -2.54 -14.19
N ASP A 392 -2.54 -2.91 -14.06
CA ASP A 392 -1.88 -3.26 -12.78
C ASP A 392 -2.61 -4.38 -12.02
N LEU A 393 -3.29 -5.28 -12.75
CA LEU A 393 -3.94 -6.46 -12.18
C LEU A 393 -3.00 -7.69 -12.16
N VAL A 394 -1.98 -7.66 -13.00
CA VAL A 394 -0.89 -8.63 -13.11
C VAL A 394 0.38 -7.86 -13.45
N GLU A 395 1.54 -8.31 -13.02
CA GLU A 395 2.81 -7.68 -13.35
C GLU A 395 3.51 -8.44 -14.49
N TYR A 396 3.97 -7.69 -15.51
CA TYR A 396 4.74 -8.24 -16.63
C TYR A 396 6.20 -7.82 -16.54
N LEU A 397 7.11 -8.79 -16.56
CA LEU A 397 8.55 -8.59 -16.50
C LEU A 397 9.17 -8.81 -17.89
N GLU A 398 9.49 -7.71 -18.56
CA GLU A 398 10.00 -7.73 -19.95
C GLU A 398 11.31 -8.49 -20.13
N MET A 399 12.24 -8.40 -19.17
CA MET A 399 13.56 -9.04 -19.27
C MET A 399 13.51 -10.58 -19.33
N GLY A 400 12.42 -11.18 -18.87
CA GLY A 400 12.23 -12.64 -18.91
C GLY A 400 11.00 -13.08 -19.70
N ARG A 401 10.18 -12.16 -20.18
CA ARG A 401 8.87 -12.41 -20.83
C ARG A 401 7.93 -13.29 -20.00
N TRP A 402 7.89 -13.05 -18.69
CA TRP A 402 7.04 -13.79 -17.78
C TRP A 402 6.14 -12.86 -16.95
N PHE A 403 5.07 -13.41 -16.39
CA PHE A 403 4.11 -12.69 -15.58
C PHE A 403 4.22 -13.14 -14.13
N ARG A 404 3.97 -12.21 -13.22
CA ARG A 404 3.78 -12.52 -11.82
C ARG A 404 2.56 -11.81 -11.25
N ARG A 405 2.05 -12.32 -10.14
CA ARG A 405 1.02 -11.64 -9.38
C ARG A 405 1.54 -10.33 -8.82
N VAL A 406 0.65 -9.33 -8.72
CA VAL A 406 0.98 -8.03 -8.12
C VAL A 406 1.29 -8.22 -6.63
N ASP A 407 2.29 -7.51 -6.12
CA ASP A 407 2.65 -7.51 -4.70
C ASP A 407 1.75 -6.52 -3.92
N ASP A 408 0.45 -6.80 -3.93
CA ASP A 408 -0.59 -6.09 -3.19
C ASP A 408 -1.47 -7.11 -2.49
N PRO A 409 -1.33 -7.27 -1.15
CA PRO A 409 -2.02 -8.33 -0.41
C PRO A 409 -3.55 -8.17 -0.45
N ILE A 410 -4.05 -6.94 -0.45
CA ILE A 410 -5.50 -6.68 -0.48
C ILE A 410 -6.07 -6.95 -1.87
N LEU A 411 -5.39 -6.51 -2.93
CA LEU A 411 -5.81 -6.82 -4.31
C LEU A 411 -5.85 -8.33 -4.55
N LEU A 412 -4.84 -9.06 -4.10
CA LEU A 412 -4.81 -10.52 -4.24
C LEU A 412 -5.97 -11.21 -3.52
N GLU A 413 -6.23 -10.82 -2.27
CA GLU A 413 -7.37 -11.38 -1.52
C GLU A 413 -8.72 -10.97 -2.17
N PHE A 414 -8.84 -9.72 -2.64
CA PHE A 414 -10.01 -9.29 -3.40
C PHE A 414 -10.22 -10.14 -4.67
N LEU A 415 -9.20 -10.36 -5.48
CA LEU A 415 -9.31 -11.15 -6.71
C LEU A 415 -9.72 -12.60 -6.43
N LYS A 416 -9.27 -13.18 -5.31
CA LYS A 416 -9.72 -14.50 -4.85
C LYS A 416 -11.20 -14.50 -4.47
N VAL A 417 -11.67 -13.47 -3.78
CA VAL A 417 -13.08 -13.29 -3.39
C VAL A 417 -13.94 -13.05 -4.63
N TRP A 418 -13.52 -12.10 -5.47
CA TRP A 418 -14.19 -11.74 -6.71
C TRP A 418 -14.34 -12.95 -7.64
N GLY A 419 -13.30 -13.75 -7.82
CA GLY A 419 -13.37 -14.95 -8.65
C GLY A 419 -14.26 -16.05 -8.07
N GLN A 420 -14.41 -16.16 -6.75
CA GLN A 420 -15.39 -17.06 -6.15
C GLN A 420 -16.82 -16.62 -6.45
N PHE A 421 -17.09 -15.32 -6.49
CA PHE A 421 -18.38 -14.74 -6.83
C PHE A 421 -18.64 -14.79 -8.35
N ASP A 422 -17.79 -14.11 -9.14
CA ASP A 422 -18.00 -13.87 -10.57
C ASP A 422 -17.70 -15.07 -11.48
N VAL A 423 -16.79 -15.97 -11.05
CA VAL A 423 -16.37 -17.13 -11.84
C VAL A 423 -17.02 -18.42 -11.34
N LYS A 424 -17.06 -18.61 -10.00
CA LYS A 424 -17.64 -19.84 -9.39
C LYS A 424 -19.08 -19.72 -8.94
N GLY A 425 -19.69 -18.54 -9.01
CA GLY A 425 -21.10 -18.31 -8.67
C GLY A 425 -21.44 -18.53 -7.19
N LYS A 426 -20.48 -18.43 -6.26
CA LYS A 426 -20.74 -18.55 -4.82
C LYS A 426 -21.48 -17.32 -4.29
N SER A 427 -22.35 -17.51 -3.29
CA SER A 427 -23.01 -16.40 -2.60
C SER A 427 -22.04 -15.61 -1.73
N ILE A 428 -22.33 -14.33 -1.52
CA ILE A 428 -21.53 -13.43 -0.66
C ILE A 428 -21.43 -13.98 0.76
N ASP A 429 -22.52 -14.48 1.33
CA ASP A 429 -22.56 -15.04 2.68
C ASP A 429 -21.61 -16.24 2.84
N THR A 430 -21.59 -17.13 1.83
CA THR A 430 -20.67 -18.28 1.82
C THR A 430 -19.22 -17.81 1.77
N ILE A 431 -18.92 -16.80 0.96
CA ILE A 431 -17.58 -16.25 0.80
C ILE A 431 -17.12 -15.58 2.10
N GLN A 432 -17.97 -14.78 2.74
CA GLN A 432 -17.66 -14.15 4.03
C GLN A 432 -17.41 -15.18 5.13
N TYR A 433 -18.21 -16.24 5.17
CA TYR A 433 -18.02 -17.35 6.10
C TYR A 433 -16.65 -18.04 5.87
N ASP A 434 -16.33 -18.36 4.61
CA ASP A 434 -15.06 -19.01 4.24
C ASP A 434 -13.86 -18.12 4.60
N LEU A 435 -13.95 -16.79 4.39
CA LEU A 435 -12.91 -15.82 4.75
C LEU A 435 -12.69 -15.75 6.27
N ARG A 436 -13.77 -15.63 7.04
CA ARG A 436 -13.69 -15.62 8.51
C ARG A 436 -13.04 -16.89 9.04
N LYS A 437 -13.45 -18.05 8.52
CA LYS A 437 -12.86 -19.35 8.90
C LYS A 437 -11.38 -19.42 8.55
N LYS A 438 -10.99 -18.93 7.35
CA LYS A 438 -9.58 -18.84 6.92
C LYS A 438 -8.76 -18.00 7.90
N TYR A 439 -9.23 -16.79 8.21
CA TYR A 439 -8.53 -15.88 9.11
C TYR A 439 -8.40 -16.45 10.52
N GLN A 440 -9.45 -17.07 11.05
CA GLN A 440 -9.40 -17.76 12.34
C GLN A 440 -8.39 -18.90 12.35
N THR A 441 -8.32 -19.67 11.26
CA THR A 441 -7.36 -20.78 11.14
C THR A 441 -5.93 -20.26 11.09
N LEU A 442 -5.67 -19.20 10.30
CA LEU A 442 -4.35 -18.56 10.21
C LEU A 442 -3.93 -17.96 11.56
N SER A 443 -4.84 -17.29 12.26
CA SER A 443 -4.59 -16.75 13.61
C SER A 443 -4.19 -17.85 14.59
N ARG A 444 -4.90 -18.99 14.58
CA ARG A 444 -4.53 -20.16 15.42
C ARG A 444 -3.16 -20.72 15.06
N GLN A 445 -2.83 -20.82 13.75
CA GLN A 445 -1.53 -21.30 13.30
C GLN A 445 -0.41 -20.36 13.76
N ILE A 446 -0.59 -19.07 13.63
CA ILE A 446 0.38 -18.06 14.09
C ILE A 446 0.59 -18.16 15.61
N HIS A 447 -0.47 -18.29 16.39
CA HIS A 447 -0.37 -18.50 17.86
C HIS A 447 0.41 -19.77 18.21
N ASN A 448 0.17 -20.86 17.50
CA ASN A 448 0.92 -22.10 17.69
C ASN A 448 2.41 -21.94 17.34
N TYR A 449 2.73 -21.20 16.25
CA TYR A 449 4.12 -20.91 15.86
C TYR A 449 4.81 -19.99 16.87
N LYS A 450 4.13 -18.99 17.41
CA LYS A 450 4.67 -18.09 18.46
C LYS A 450 5.04 -18.89 19.71
N GLY A 451 4.15 -19.77 20.17
CA GLY A 451 4.43 -20.68 21.29
C GLY A 451 5.64 -21.57 21.03
N TYR A 452 5.69 -22.20 19.85
CA TYR A 452 6.80 -23.05 19.47
C TYR A 452 8.15 -22.30 19.37
N LEU A 453 8.14 -21.07 18.86
CA LEU A 453 9.34 -20.23 18.84
C LEU A 453 9.84 -19.91 20.23
N ALA A 454 8.94 -19.57 21.18
CA ALA A 454 9.34 -19.36 22.57
C ALA A 454 9.96 -20.61 23.19
N GLU A 455 9.36 -21.78 22.97
CA GLU A 455 9.91 -23.07 23.43
C GLU A 455 11.33 -23.31 22.89
N ILE A 456 11.58 -23.03 21.60
CA ILE A 456 12.91 -23.15 20.99
C ILE A 456 13.91 -22.21 21.66
N HIS A 457 13.53 -20.94 21.87
CA HIS A 457 14.43 -19.95 22.48
C HIS A 457 14.72 -20.29 23.96
N MET A 458 13.71 -20.76 24.71
CA MET A 458 13.95 -21.31 26.05
C MET A 458 14.97 -22.45 26.03
N SER A 459 14.84 -23.38 25.11
CA SER A 459 15.80 -24.48 24.93
C SER A 459 17.20 -23.98 24.57
N GLN A 460 17.31 -22.97 23.73
CA GLN A 460 18.59 -22.34 23.36
C GLN A 460 19.25 -21.63 24.55
N ILE A 461 18.46 -20.95 25.38
CA ILE A 461 18.95 -20.33 26.62
C ILE A 461 19.50 -21.39 27.56
N LEU A 462 18.76 -22.46 27.81
CA LEU A 462 19.21 -23.55 28.66
C LEU A 462 20.50 -24.18 28.13
N TRP A 463 20.58 -24.42 26.80
CA TRP A 463 21.75 -25.04 26.17
C TRP A 463 22.99 -24.14 26.17
N ASN A 464 22.86 -22.86 25.78
CA ASN A 464 23.99 -21.94 25.68
C ASN A 464 24.39 -21.31 27.00
N GLY A 465 23.51 -21.36 27.99
CA GLY A 465 23.74 -20.87 29.34
C GLY A 465 24.32 -21.91 30.31
N GLN A 466 24.58 -23.16 29.88
CA GLN A 466 25.16 -24.20 30.72
C GLN A 466 26.44 -23.73 31.41
N ARG A 467 26.58 -24.04 32.71
CA ARG A 467 27.68 -23.64 33.58
C ARG A 467 27.81 -22.12 33.78
N LYS A 468 26.90 -21.34 33.27
CA LYS A 468 26.86 -19.89 33.47
C LYS A 468 25.92 -19.52 34.61
N LYS A 469 26.30 -18.46 35.31
CA LYS A 469 25.47 -17.84 36.33
C LYS A 469 24.71 -16.70 35.68
N LEU A 470 23.38 -16.83 35.58
CA LEU A 470 22.49 -15.86 34.96
C LEU A 470 21.86 -14.96 36.02
N PRO A 471 21.65 -13.66 35.73
CA PRO A 471 21.07 -12.70 36.67
C PRO A 471 19.70 -13.10 37.17
N LYS A 472 19.50 -12.99 38.48
CA LYS A 472 18.25 -13.32 39.18
C LYS A 472 17.06 -12.49 38.69
N GLU A 473 17.30 -11.27 38.31
CA GLU A 473 16.28 -10.32 37.83
C GLU A 473 15.51 -10.87 36.63
N TRP A 474 16.19 -11.62 35.77
CA TRP A 474 15.57 -12.17 34.53
C TRP A 474 14.69 -13.39 34.78
N PHE A 475 14.76 -13.93 36.01
CA PHE A 475 13.97 -15.08 36.44
C PHE A 475 13.05 -14.75 37.64
N HIS A 476 13.04 -13.48 38.08
CA HIS A 476 12.29 -13.02 39.26
C HIS A 476 12.56 -13.89 40.49
N HIS A 477 13.84 -14.20 40.72
CA HIS A 477 14.29 -15.07 41.80
C HIS A 477 15.13 -14.29 42.85
N GLU A 478 15.37 -14.85 44.02
CA GLU A 478 16.15 -14.20 45.09
C GLU A 478 17.64 -14.29 44.86
N GLU A 479 18.12 -15.32 44.15
CA GLU A 479 19.50 -15.57 43.84
C GLU A 479 19.71 -15.76 42.32
N ASP A 480 20.94 -15.47 41.86
CA ASP A 480 21.34 -15.75 40.49
C ASP A 480 21.23 -17.23 40.17
N ILE A 481 20.83 -17.54 38.96
CA ILE A 481 20.54 -18.90 38.55
C ILE A 481 21.78 -19.49 37.86
N LEU A 482 22.40 -20.49 38.52
CA LEU A 482 23.43 -21.29 37.86
C LEU A 482 22.75 -22.41 37.06
N LEU A 483 22.93 -22.41 35.73
CA LEU A 483 22.41 -23.49 34.90
C LEU A 483 23.34 -24.69 34.98
N PRO A 484 22.80 -25.91 35.19
CA PRO A 484 23.60 -27.13 35.24
C PRO A 484 24.06 -27.56 33.83
N ASP A 485 24.89 -28.57 33.77
CA ASP A 485 25.29 -29.25 32.54
C ASP A 485 24.19 -30.22 32.12
N PHE A 486 23.34 -29.83 31.18
CA PHE A 486 22.20 -30.62 30.74
C PHE A 486 22.64 -31.80 29.86
N ILE A 487 22.21 -32.99 30.20
CA ILE A 487 22.43 -34.24 29.42
C ILE A 487 21.51 -34.21 28.18
N PHE A 488 20.28 -33.73 28.37
CA PHE A 488 19.33 -33.55 27.27
C PHE A 488 18.40 -32.36 27.51
N ILE A 489 17.91 -31.80 26.41
CA ILE A 489 16.85 -30.81 26.36
C ILE A 489 15.88 -31.23 25.26
N TYR A 490 14.63 -31.46 25.61
CA TYR A 490 13.58 -31.89 24.71
C TYR A 490 12.46 -30.87 24.64
N ASN A 491 12.01 -30.54 23.43
CA ASN A 491 10.79 -29.79 23.21
C ASN A 491 9.61 -30.76 23.04
N ARG A 492 8.45 -30.38 23.60
CA ARG A 492 7.17 -31.12 23.48
C ARG A 492 7.25 -32.58 23.85
N ARG A 493 7.88 -32.84 24.98
CA ARG A 493 8.02 -34.20 25.52
C ARG A 493 6.69 -34.65 26.13
N ARG A 494 6.18 -35.80 25.67
CA ARG A 494 5.05 -36.49 26.31
C ARG A 494 5.56 -37.47 27.34
N LEU A 495 4.99 -37.38 28.53
CA LEU A 495 5.31 -38.29 29.61
C LEU A 495 4.56 -39.64 29.45
N SER A 496 5.20 -40.72 29.86
CA SER A 496 4.59 -42.06 29.86
C SER A 496 3.53 -42.21 30.94
N SER A 497 3.73 -41.55 32.06
CA SER A 497 2.83 -41.47 33.20
C SER A 497 1.92 -40.26 33.10
N GLY A 498 0.62 -40.39 33.42
CA GLY A 498 -0.28 -39.26 33.57
C GLY A 498 -0.97 -38.73 32.32
N LYS A 499 -1.76 -39.58 31.63
CA LYS A 499 -2.67 -39.19 30.53
C LYS A 499 -2.06 -38.39 29.38
N GLY A 500 -0.76 -38.61 29.08
CA GLY A 500 -0.10 -38.00 27.90
C GLY A 500 0.08 -36.49 28.00
N LYS A 501 0.34 -35.94 29.20
CA LYS A 501 0.68 -34.51 29.37
C LYS A 501 1.92 -34.17 28.57
N GLU A 502 1.83 -33.17 27.75
CA GLU A 502 2.95 -32.64 26.95
C GLU A 502 3.63 -31.50 27.72
N ILE A 503 4.96 -31.53 27.80
CA ILE A 503 5.79 -30.50 28.41
C ILE A 503 6.47 -29.70 27.32
N ASP A 504 6.38 -28.38 27.35
CA ASP A 504 6.91 -27.52 26.30
C ASP A 504 8.43 -27.65 26.19
N VAL A 505 9.17 -27.56 27.29
CA VAL A 505 10.60 -27.82 27.35
C VAL A 505 10.94 -28.63 28.63
N LEU A 506 11.57 -29.78 28.45
CA LEU A 506 12.09 -30.61 29.50
C LEU A 506 13.61 -30.73 29.37
N ALA A 507 14.35 -30.30 30.40
CA ALA A 507 15.81 -30.40 30.42
C ALA A 507 16.27 -31.13 31.68
N ALA A 508 17.25 -32.00 31.56
CA ALA A 508 17.77 -32.75 32.69
C ALA A 508 19.29 -32.82 32.71
N SER A 509 19.85 -32.70 33.90
CA SER A 509 21.23 -33.01 34.27
C SER A 509 21.28 -34.28 35.15
N GLY A 510 22.45 -34.62 35.69
CA GLY A 510 22.60 -35.82 36.51
C GLY A 510 21.77 -35.87 37.81
N GLY A 511 21.13 -34.76 38.23
CA GLY A 511 20.30 -34.70 39.46
C GLY A 511 19.31 -33.54 39.49
N GLU A 512 19.40 -32.63 38.51
CA GLU A 512 18.49 -31.47 38.42
C GLU A 512 17.69 -31.55 37.11
N VAL A 513 16.35 -31.38 37.23
CA VAL A 513 15.42 -31.37 36.08
C VAL A 513 14.70 -30.03 36.02
N TRP A 514 14.56 -29.52 34.84
CA TRP A 514 13.82 -28.29 34.52
C TRP A 514 12.58 -28.61 33.70
N VAL A 515 11.44 -28.14 34.20
CA VAL A 515 10.13 -28.20 33.55
C VAL A 515 9.76 -26.79 33.16
N CYS A 516 9.72 -26.52 31.86
CA CYS A 516 9.49 -25.17 31.34
C CYS A 516 8.21 -25.15 30.49
N GLN A 517 7.47 -24.04 30.63
CA GLN A 517 6.25 -23.78 29.85
C GLN A 517 6.31 -22.42 29.21
N SER A 518 5.78 -22.29 27.99
CA SER A 518 5.68 -21.02 27.29
C SER A 518 4.24 -20.55 27.17
N LYS A 519 4.01 -19.26 27.42
CA LYS A 519 2.73 -18.59 27.21
C LYS A 519 2.95 -17.28 26.45
N TRP A 520 2.90 -17.36 25.12
CA TRP A 520 2.96 -16.18 24.27
C TRP A 520 1.55 -15.61 24.07
N VAL A 521 1.10 -14.83 25.03
CA VAL A 521 -0.19 -14.13 24.97
C VAL A 521 0.09 -12.63 25.03
N VAL A 522 -0.29 -11.91 23.98
CA VAL A 522 -0.14 -10.46 23.86
C VAL A 522 -1.42 -9.78 24.33
N GLY A 523 -1.29 -8.69 25.09
CA GLY A 523 -2.41 -7.89 25.57
C GLY A 523 -3.09 -8.43 26.84
N SER A 524 -2.60 -9.54 27.44
CA SER A 524 -3.14 -10.03 28.70
C SER A 524 -2.10 -10.70 29.59
N LYS A 525 -2.24 -10.49 30.90
CA LYS A 525 -1.39 -11.07 31.93
C LYS A 525 -1.82 -12.49 32.27
N ILE A 526 -0.84 -13.35 32.58
CA ILE A 526 -1.06 -14.74 32.92
C ILE A 526 -1.55 -14.88 34.37
N GLY A 527 -2.59 -15.70 34.56
CA GLY A 527 -3.18 -15.99 35.87
C GLY A 527 -2.60 -17.23 36.56
N ILE A 528 -3.05 -17.49 37.78
CA ILE A 528 -2.62 -18.61 38.64
C ILE A 528 -2.84 -19.99 38.01
N ASP A 529 -3.87 -20.16 37.20
CA ASP A 529 -4.25 -21.47 36.64
C ASP A 529 -3.14 -22.07 35.78
N VAL A 530 -2.33 -21.23 35.12
CA VAL A 530 -1.16 -21.68 34.31
C VAL A 530 -0.08 -22.25 35.22
N PHE A 531 0.14 -21.65 36.39
CA PHE A 531 1.11 -22.14 37.35
C PHE A 531 0.69 -23.47 37.96
N LYS A 532 -0.60 -23.65 38.23
CA LYS A 532 -1.15 -24.94 38.69
C LYS A 532 -0.94 -26.03 37.62
N GLN A 533 -1.15 -25.71 36.35
CA GLN A 533 -0.86 -26.65 35.26
C GLN A 533 0.63 -27.02 35.19
N LEU A 534 1.52 -26.00 35.31
CA LEU A 534 2.96 -26.23 35.31
C LEU A 534 3.38 -27.12 36.52
N GLN A 535 2.79 -26.90 37.69
CA GLN A 535 3.02 -27.71 38.87
C GLN A 535 2.55 -29.15 38.68
N ASP A 536 1.35 -29.35 38.15
CA ASP A 536 0.84 -30.67 37.79
C ASP A 536 1.76 -31.43 36.80
N GLN A 537 2.40 -30.70 35.87
CA GLN A 537 3.39 -31.27 34.95
C GLN A 537 4.68 -31.63 35.70
N ALA A 538 5.13 -30.74 36.58
CA ALA A 538 6.31 -30.96 37.41
C ALA A 538 6.14 -32.16 38.34
N ASP A 539 4.97 -32.35 38.94
CA ASP A 539 4.64 -33.52 39.80
C ASP A 539 4.68 -34.83 39.00
N ALA A 540 4.19 -34.81 37.75
CA ALA A 540 4.26 -35.96 36.89
C ALA A 540 5.73 -36.30 36.49
N VAL A 541 6.57 -35.30 36.22
CA VAL A 541 8.01 -35.47 36.00
C VAL A 541 8.70 -35.98 37.25
N ASN A 542 8.37 -35.45 38.40
CA ASN A 542 8.92 -35.89 39.67
C ASN A 542 8.63 -37.39 39.93
N THR A 543 7.43 -37.84 39.58
CA THR A 543 7.03 -39.24 39.69
C THR A 543 7.75 -40.16 38.70
N GLU A 544 8.03 -39.68 37.46
CA GLU A 544 8.64 -40.49 36.40
C GLU A 544 10.18 -40.53 36.49
N MET A 545 10.81 -39.40 36.91
CA MET A 545 12.27 -39.26 36.87
C MET A 545 12.96 -39.18 38.24
N GLU A 546 12.23 -38.99 39.34
CA GLU A 546 12.74 -38.89 40.72
C GLU A 546 13.98 -37.97 40.86
N PRO A 547 13.98 -36.70 40.36
CA PRO A 547 15.12 -35.81 40.41
C PRO A 547 15.47 -35.40 41.83
N ILE A 548 16.75 -35.15 42.11
CA ILE A 548 17.20 -34.58 43.40
C ILE A 548 16.69 -33.14 43.54
N LYS A 549 16.64 -32.40 42.44
CA LYS A 549 16.14 -31.03 42.38
C LYS A 549 15.29 -30.83 41.14
N LEU A 550 14.11 -30.27 41.31
CA LEU A 550 13.21 -29.91 40.24
C LEU A 550 13.02 -28.39 40.20
N ARG A 551 13.18 -27.80 39.01
CA ARG A 551 12.90 -26.38 38.77
C ARG A 551 11.80 -26.22 37.74
N MET A 552 10.97 -25.22 37.98
CA MET A 552 9.92 -24.80 37.05
C MET A 552 10.26 -23.42 36.48
N TRP A 553 10.09 -23.22 35.17
CA TRP A 553 10.31 -21.94 34.55
C TRP A 553 9.19 -21.64 33.55
N LEU A 554 8.50 -20.49 33.72
CA LEU A 554 7.42 -20.02 32.88
C LEU A 554 7.89 -18.82 32.05
N PHE A 555 7.76 -18.86 30.73
CA PHE A 555 7.78 -17.68 29.88
C PHE A 555 6.35 -17.11 29.78
N ALA A 556 6.17 -15.85 30.19
CA ALA A 556 4.90 -15.13 30.17
C ALA A 556 5.09 -13.80 29.44
N HIS A 557 4.72 -13.72 28.16
CA HIS A 557 5.03 -12.58 27.28
C HIS A 557 4.77 -11.21 27.91
N ASP A 558 3.57 -10.92 28.36
CA ASP A 558 3.15 -9.64 28.98
C ASP A 558 3.15 -9.68 30.52
N GLY A 559 3.79 -10.70 31.09
CA GLY A 559 3.93 -10.83 32.52
C GLY A 559 2.71 -11.49 33.23
N LEU A 560 2.67 -11.32 34.54
CA LEU A 560 1.75 -12.02 35.44
C LEU A 560 0.74 -11.06 36.06
N THR A 561 -0.41 -11.62 36.48
CA THR A 561 -1.31 -10.93 37.41
C THR A 561 -0.67 -10.91 38.80
N GLN A 562 -1.05 -9.93 39.66
CA GLN A 562 -0.49 -9.80 41.00
C GLN A 562 -0.64 -11.07 41.84
N SER A 563 -1.78 -11.77 41.72
CA SER A 563 -2.01 -13.04 42.38
C SER A 563 -1.12 -14.18 41.86
N ALA A 564 -0.80 -14.18 40.57
CA ALA A 564 0.10 -15.15 39.95
C ALA A 564 1.57 -14.90 40.36
N GLU A 565 1.99 -13.62 40.44
CA GLU A 565 3.32 -13.26 40.95
C GLU A 565 3.53 -13.72 42.41
N THR A 566 2.53 -13.51 43.28
CA THR A 566 2.58 -13.97 44.65
C THR A 566 2.71 -15.49 44.72
N TYR A 567 1.89 -16.19 43.94
CA TYR A 567 1.94 -17.64 43.83
C TYR A 567 3.28 -18.18 43.35
N ALA A 568 3.86 -17.55 42.32
CA ALA A 568 5.17 -17.93 41.77
C ALA A 568 6.30 -17.81 42.82
N ARG A 569 6.29 -16.74 43.64
CA ARG A 569 7.25 -16.53 44.73
C ARG A 569 7.09 -17.55 45.85
N GLU A 570 5.87 -17.79 46.30
CA GLU A 570 5.58 -18.75 47.35
C GLU A 570 6.01 -20.20 47.00
N HIS A 571 5.94 -20.53 45.68
CA HIS A 571 6.30 -21.86 45.21
C HIS A 571 7.67 -21.92 44.51
N GLN A 572 8.47 -20.83 44.58
CA GLN A 572 9.81 -20.72 43.98
C GLN A 572 9.85 -21.05 42.49
N ILE A 573 8.79 -20.68 41.75
CA ILE A 573 8.70 -20.89 40.30
C ILE A 573 9.35 -19.69 39.61
N LEU A 574 10.30 -19.98 38.72
CA LEU A 574 10.98 -19.00 37.89
C LEU A 574 10.02 -18.54 36.80
N TRP A 575 10.12 -17.25 36.42
CA TRP A 575 9.36 -16.75 35.29
C TRP A 575 10.09 -15.57 34.63
N SER A 576 9.83 -15.36 33.35
CA SER A 576 10.42 -14.30 32.56
C SER A 576 9.39 -13.72 31.59
N THR A 577 9.41 -12.40 31.40
CA THR A 577 8.63 -11.70 30.37
C THR A 577 9.36 -11.70 29.05
N ARG A 578 8.76 -11.10 28.01
CA ARG A 578 9.41 -10.84 26.72
C ARG A 578 10.73 -10.07 26.88
N SER A 579 10.71 -9.00 27.67
CA SER A 579 11.89 -8.15 27.88
C SER A 579 13.06 -8.89 28.51
N GLU A 580 12.79 -9.69 29.54
CA GLU A 580 13.82 -10.49 30.22
C GLU A 580 14.32 -11.64 29.36
N MET A 581 13.42 -12.25 28.55
CA MET A 581 13.82 -13.26 27.58
C MET A 581 14.77 -12.70 26.54
N ASP A 582 14.51 -11.50 26.01
CA ASP A 582 15.40 -10.83 25.06
C ASP A 582 16.74 -10.45 25.69
N GLN A 583 16.75 -10.04 26.96
CA GLN A 583 17.99 -9.79 27.72
C GLN A 583 18.80 -11.07 27.93
N LEU A 584 18.15 -12.20 28.23
CA LEU A 584 18.80 -13.51 28.34
C LEU A 584 19.43 -13.93 27.01
N LEU A 585 18.72 -13.75 25.91
CA LEU A 585 19.22 -14.08 24.57
C LEU A 585 20.42 -13.20 24.18
N ASP A 586 20.35 -11.88 24.40
CA ASP A 586 21.45 -10.96 24.15
C ASP A 586 22.69 -11.29 24.99
N HIS A 587 22.51 -11.56 26.28
CA HIS A 587 23.60 -11.94 27.17
C HIS A 587 24.33 -13.20 26.72
N LEU A 588 23.61 -14.11 26.08
CA LEU A 588 24.17 -15.37 25.55
C LEU A 588 24.65 -15.23 24.09
N GLY A 589 24.53 -14.06 23.49
CA GLY A 589 24.90 -13.81 22.07
C GLY A 589 23.96 -14.51 21.08
N LEU A 590 22.71 -14.73 21.48
CA LEU A 590 21.66 -15.37 20.67
C LEU A 590 20.77 -14.30 20.03
N ARG A 591 20.09 -14.65 18.95
CA ARG A 591 19.13 -13.78 18.31
C ARG A 591 17.90 -13.63 19.17
N GLN A 592 17.44 -12.39 19.36
CA GLN A 592 16.19 -12.06 20.07
C GLN A 592 14.95 -12.71 19.42
N LEU A 593 13.89 -12.78 20.20
CA LEU A 593 12.59 -13.22 19.71
C LEU A 593 12.10 -12.26 18.60
N PRO A 594 11.56 -12.77 17.49
CA PRO A 594 11.06 -11.93 16.42
C PRO A 594 9.85 -11.11 16.86
N ASP A 595 9.71 -9.91 16.30
CA ASP A 595 8.50 -9.08 16.44
C ASP A 595 7.42 -9.59 15.50
N ILE A 596 6.57 -10.49 15.98
CA ILE A 596 5.48 -11.12 15.22
C ILE A 596 4.15 -11.07 15.98
#